data_39a04b5067352a63e4c4f4d2ae729012
#
_entry.id   39a04b5067352a63e4c4f4d2ae729012
#
_cell.length_a   1.000
_cell.length_b   1.000
_cell.length_c   1.000
_cell.angle_alpha   90.00
_cell.angle_beta   90.00
_cell.angle_gamma   90.00
#
_symmetry.space_group_name_H-M   'P 1'
#
loop_
_entity.id
_entity.type
_entity.pdbx_description
1 polymer ?
#
loop_
_entity_poly.entity_id
_entity_poly.type
_entity_poly.pdbx_seq_one_letter_code
_entity_poly.pdbx_strand_id
1 'polypeptide(L)'
;ARGAKVIVVSSPSKQQTLLSLGADVVLNRNMDLLAELGENSVDVVIDLVAGEQWPTLLQLLKPKGRYGVSGAIGGALVELDVRTLYLKDLSFFGCTHLDEGVFARLVSLIEARAIRPVVAKVFDLQDIHQAQITFLEKLHTGKIVLRVP
;
A
#
# COMPACT_ATOMS: atom_id res chain seq x y z
N ALA A 1 -6.24 -12.78 4.17
CA ALA A 1 -7.57 -13.23 3.72
C ALA A 1 -7.51 -14.04 2.42
N ARG A 2 -6.55 -13.78 1.53
CA ARG A 2 -6.44 -14.44 0.20
C ARG A 2 -5.21 -15.35 0.06
N GLY A 3 -4.50 -15.63 1.14
CA GLY A 3 -3.33 -16.54 1.16
C GLY A 3 -2.08 -16.01 0.44
N ALA A 4 -2.02 -14.70 0.17
CA ALA A 4 -0.82 -14.10 -0.42
C ALA A 4 0.27 -13.93 0.66
N LYS A 5 1.54 -14.14 0.30
CA LYS A 5 2.68 -13.68 1.07
C LYS A 5 2.78 -12.15 0.93
N VAL A 6 2.79 -11.44 2.03
CA VAL A 6 2.73 -9.98 2.06
C VAL A 6 4.07 -9.39 2.49
N ILE A 7 4.70 -8.65 1.59
CA ILE A 7 5.92 -7.88 1.84
C ILE A 7 5.51 -6.41 1.91
N VAL A 8 5.85 -5.73 3.00
CA VAL A 8 5.52 -4.32 3.21
C VAL A 8 6.81 -3.50 3.25
N VAL A 9 6.83 -2.40 2.51
CA VAL A 9 7.90 -1.40 2.58
C VAL A 9 7.42 -0.22 3.42
N SER A 10 8.10 0.08 4.52
CA SER A 10 7.66 1.10 5.47
C SER A 10 8.83 1.72 6.26
N SER A 11 8.53 2.65 7.17
CA SER A 11 9.52 3.15 8.14
C SER A 11 9.82 2.08 9.22
N PRO A 12 11.05 2.04 9.75
CA PRO A 12 11.43 1.09 10.81
C PRO A 12 10.51 1.14 12.03
N SER A 13 10.05 2.33 12.41
CA SER A 13 9.17 2.53 13.56
C SER A 13 7.82 1.79 13.49
N LYS A 14 7.39 1.40 12.29
CA LYS A 14 6.12 0.68 12.07
C LYS A 14 6.29 -0.84 11.92
N GLN A 15 7.51 -1.34 11.90
CA GLN A 15 7.82 -2.74 11.60
C GLN A 15 7.05 -3.71 12.49
N GLN A 16 7.17 -3.57 13.80
CA GLN A 16 6.53 -4.48 14.75
C GLN A 16 4.99 -4.49 14.61
N THR A 17 4.40 -3.30 14.41
CA THR A 17 2.96 -3.18 14.20
C THR A 17 2.52 -3.87 12.91
N LEU A 18 3.26 -3.70 11.81
CA LEU A 18 2.92 -4.31 10.53
C LEU A 18 3.05 -5.83 10.56
N LEU A 19 4.07 -6.38 11.24
CA LEU A 19 4.19 -7.82 11.47
C LEU A 19 3.00 -8.35 12.29
N SER A 20 2.60 -7.65 13.35
CA SER A 20 1.44 -8.06 14.17
C SER A 20 0.10 -7.97 13.42
N LEU A 21 0.03 -7.17 12.35
CA LEU A 21 -1.12 -7.08 11.46
C LEU A 21 -1.14 -8.15 10.36
N GLY A 22 -0.10 -8.99 10.29
CA GLY A 22 -0.04 -10.12 9.38
C GLY A 22 0.83 -9.91 8.14
N ALA A 23 1.72 -8.93 8.13
CA ALA A 23 2.77 -8.88 7.11
C ALA A 23 3.77 -10.01 7.36
N ASP A 24 4.17 -10.73 6.30
CA ASP A 24 5.17 -11.80 6.40
C ASP A 24 6.59 -11.23 6.47
N VAL A 25 6.82 -10.12 5.77
CA VAL A 25 8.10 -9.41 5.73
C VAL A 25 7.84 -7.90 5.77
N VAL A 26 8.64 -7.18 6.55
CA VAL A 26 8.63 -5.71 6.55
C VAL A 26 10.03 -5.21 6.26
N LEU A 27 10.21 -4.50 5.15
CA LEU A 27 11.46 -3.90 4.72
C LEU A 27 11.45 -2.40 4.99
N ASN A 28 12.61 -1.86 5.35
CA ASN A 28 12.80 -0.43 5.46
C ASN A 28 12.79 0.21 4.07
N ARG A 29 12.08 1.33 3.91
CA ARG A 29 12.00 2.08 2.65
C ARG A 29 13.35 2.58 2.11
N ASN A 30 14.36 2.66 2.96
CA ASN A 30 15.70 3.11 2.60
C ASN A 30 16.64 1.96 2.21
N MET A 31 16.17 0.71 2.22
CA MET A 31 16.96 -0.46 1.80
C MET A 31 16.94 -0.58 0.29
N ASP A 32 17.97 -1.22 -0.25
CA ASP A 32 17.97 -1.67 -1.63
C ASP A 32 17.04 -2.87 -1.78
N LEU A 33 15.84 -2.64 -2.30
CA LEU A 33 14.82 -3.68 -2.44
C LEU A 33 15.23 -4.78 -3.42
N LEU A 34 16.07 -4.48 -4.42
CA LEU A 34 16.57 -5.50 -5.34
C LEU A 34 17.60 -6.41 -4.68
N ALA A 35 18.48 -5.85 -3.86
CA ALA A 35 19.42 -6.66 -3.09
C ALA A 35 18.71 -7.58 -2.10
N GLU A 36 17.61 -7.12 -1.48
CA GLU A 36 16.85 -7.88 -0.48
C GLU A 36 15.94 -8.95 -1.08
N LEU A 37 15.29 -8.68 -2.19
CA LEU A 37 14.25 -9.53 -2.75
C LEU A 37 14.67 -10.25 -4.04
N GLY A 38 15.64 -9.71 -4.76
CA GLY A 38 16.03 -10.16 -6.09
C GLY A 38 15.06 -9.73 -7.19
N GLU A 39 15.51 -9.72 -8.42
CA GLU A 39 14.66 -9.50 -9.60
C GLU A 39 13.62 -10.61 -9.75
N ASN A 40 12.49 -10.27 -10.36
CA ASN A 40 11.43 -11.24 -10.69
C ASN A 40 10.97 -12.04 -9.46
N SER A 41 10.86 -11.42 -8.31
CA SER A 41 10.58 -12.06 -7.03
C SER A 41 9.11 -11.96 -6.58
N VAL A 42 8.37 -10.95 -7.08
CA VAL A 42 6.99 -10.69 -6.65
C VAL A 42 5.99 -10.77 -7.81
N ASP A 43 4.77 -11.21 -7.51
CA ASP A 43 3.70 -11.38 -8.51
C ASP A 43 2.87 -10.10 -8.67
N VAL A 44 2.76 -9.30 -7.60
CA VAL A 44 1.95 -8.09 -7.54
C VAL A 44 2.66 -7.02 -6.75
N VAL A 45 2.66 -5.80 -7.25
CA VAL A 45 3.03 -4.59 -6.52
C VAL A 45 1.78 -3.73 -6.36
N ILE A 46 1.51 -3.26 -5.13
CA ILE A 46 0.52 -2.22 -4.83
C ILE A 46 1.28 -1.00 -4.34
N ASP A 47 1.25 0.06 -5.12
CA ASP A 47 2.02 1.27 -4.87
C ASP A 47 1.11 2.46 -4.54
N LEU A 48 1.43 3.13 -3.42
CA LEU A 48 0.74 4.32 -2.92
C LEU A 48 1.67 5.55 -2.93
N VAL A 49 2.90 5.39 -3.42
CA VAL A 49 3.98 6.36 -3.29
C VAL A 49 4.50 6.85 -4.63
N ALA A 50 4.72 5.93 -5.59
CA ALA A 50 5.36 6.19 -6.88
C ALA A 50 6.77 6.84 -6.73
N GLY A 51 7.17 7.72 -7.67
CA GLY A 51 8.43 8.44 -7.61
C GLY A 51 9.65 7.57 -7.89
N GLU A 52 10.75 7.85 -7.20
CA GLU A 52 12.07 7.26 -7.47
C GLU A 52 12.14 5.73 -7.37
N GLN A 53 11.25 5.11 -6.60
CA GLN A 53 11.21 3.64 -6.43
C GLN A 53 10.57 2.93 -7.64
N TRP A 54 9.93 3.65 -8.56
CA TRP A 54 9.21 3.09 -9.70
C TRP A 54 10.02 2.08 -10.52
N PRO A 55 11.24 2.37 -11.01
CA PRO A 55 12.01 1.41 -11.80
C PRO A 55 12.32 0.14 -11.04
N THR A 56 12.70 0.26 -9.78
CA THR A 56 12.99 -0.86 -8.88
C THR A 56 11.76 -1.77 -8.70
N LEU A 57 10.60 -1.19 -8.47
CA LEU A 57 9.36 -1.96 -8.29
C LEU A 57 8.99 -2.75 -9.55
N LEU A 58 9.27 -2.22 -10.75
CA LEU A 58 9.06 -2.96 -12.00
C LEU A 58 10.06 -4.10 -12.20
N GLN A 59 11.30 -3.94 -11.74
CA GLN A 59 12.32 -5.01 -11.79
C GLN A 59 11.97 -6.16 -10.85
N LEU A 60 11.39 -5.88 -9.68
CA LEU A 60 10.93 -6.90 -8.74
C LEU A 60 9.80 -7.77 -9.30
N LEU A 61 8.95 -7.23 -10.19
CA LEU A 61 7.85 -7.98 -10.76
C LEU A 61 8.32 -9.14 -11.63
N LYS A 62 7.75 -10.31 -11.41
CA LYS A 62 7.90 -11.48 -12.30
C LYS A 62 7.31 -11.20 -13.69
N PRO A 63 7.69 -11.95 -14.72
CA PRO A 63 6.95 -11.99 -15.97
C PRO A 63 5.45 -12.21 -15.71
N LYS A 64 4.60 -11.45 -16.42
CA LYS A 64 3.13 -11.38 -16.22
C LYS A 64 2.71 -10.77 -14.86
N GLY A 65 3.63 -10.10 -14.17
CA GLY A 65 3.38 -9.40 -12.93
C GLY A 65 2.41 -8.23 -13.11
N ARG A 66 1.79 -7.84 -12.01
CA ARG A 66 0.76 -6.79 -11.98
C ARG A 66 1.19 -5.63 -11.08
N TYR A 67 1.09 -4.43 -11.60
CA TYR A 67 1.36 -3.20 -10.84
C TYR A 67 0.07 -2.40 -10.69
N GLY A 68 -0.35 -2.17 -9.46
CA GLY A 68 -1.49 -1.31 -9.14
C GLY A 68 -1.02 -0.05 -8.43
N VAL A 69 -1.43 1.13 -8.92
CA VAL A 69 -1.10 2.41 -8.32
C VAL A 69 -2.35 3.16 -7.85
N SER A 70 -2.30 3.68 -6.61
CA SER A 70 -3.40 4.46 -6.01
C SER A 70 -2.91 5.72 -5.28
N GLY A 71 -1.68 6.14 -5.53
CA GLY A 71 -1.13 7.37 -4.96
C GLY A 71 0.26 7.66 -5.51
N ALA A 72 0.68 8.93 -5.43
CA ALA A 72 1.94 9.40 -6.01
C ALA A 72 2.60 10.49 -5.14
N ILE A 73 2.58 10.30 -3.82
CA ILE A 73 3.14 11.28 -2.87
C ILE A 73 4.67 11.41 -2.99
N GLY A 74 5.35 10.38 -3.52
CA GLY A 74 6.79 10.37 -3.75
C GLY A 74 7.21 11.03 -5.08
N GLY A 75 6.25 11.34 -5.95
CA GLY A 75 6.46 11.96 -7.26
C GLY A 75 5.48 11.40 -8.28
N ALA A 76 4.77 12.29 -8.98
CA ALA A 76 3.73 11.90 -9.93
C ALA A 76 4.27 11.57 -11.33
N LEU A 77 5.45 12.09 -11.66
CA LEU A 77 6.08 11.87 -12.97
C LEU A 77 7.16 10.80 -12.83
N VAL A 78 7.06 9.75 -13.63
CA VAL A 78 8.01 8.63 -13.66
C VAL A 78 8.40 8.32 -15.11
N GLU A 79 9.62 7.85 -15.30
CA GLU A 79 10.09 7.40 -16.61
C GLU A 79 9.89 5.90 -16.74
N LEU A 80 9.33 5.45 -17.88
CA LEU A 80 9.12 4.05 -18.19
C LEU A 80 9.99 3.62 -19.37
N ASP A 81 10.89 2.68 -19.14
CA ASP A 81 11.45 1.88 -20.24
C ASP A 81 10.39 0.88 -20.72
N VAL A 82 9.81 1.18 -21.87
CA VAL A 82 8.72 0.38 -22.45
C VAL A 82 9.13 -1.08 -22.69
N ARG A 83 10.44 -1.36 -22.85
CA ARG A 83 10.95 -2.74 -22.95
C ARG A 83 10.66 -3.55 -21.69
N THR A 84 10.80 -2.94 -20.52
CA THR A 84 10.44 -3.58 -19.25
C THR A 84 8.97 -4.01 -19.24
N LEU A 85 8.07 -3.18 -19.78
CA LEU A 85 6.65 -3.50 -19.84
C LEU A 85 6.37 -4.70 -20.76
N TYR A 86 6.83 -4.65 -22.04
CA TYR A 86 6.41 -5.66 -23.02
C TYR A 86 7.24 -6.94 -22.94
N LEU A 87 8.54 -6.89 -22.57
CA LEU A 87 9.37 -8.10 -22.45
C LEU A 87 8.98 -8.97 -21.24
N LYS A 88 8.37 -8.36 -20.23
CA LYS A 88 7.86 -9.08 -19.05
C LYS A 88 6.34 -9.28 -19.10
N ASP A 89 5.64 -8.87 -20.16
CA ASP A 89 4.16 -8.93 -20.24
C ASP A 89 3.48 -8.33 -18.99
N LEU A 90 3.96 -7.19 -18.48
CA LEU A 90 3.41 -6.58 -17.26
C LEU A 90 2.03 -5.95 -17.52
N SER A 91 1.20 -5.96 -16.49
CA SER A 91 -0.09 -5.26 -16.50
C SER A 91 -0.09 -4.13 -15.47
N PHE A 92 -0.47 -2.92 -15.89
CA PHE A 92 -0.55 -1.74 -15.03
C PHE A 92 -2.00 -1.33 -14.82
N PHE A 93 -2.34 -1.02 -13.57
CA PHE A 93 -3.69 -0.67 -13.13
C PHE A 93 -3.68 0.65 -12.34
N GLY A 94 -4.47 1.63 -12.78
CA GLY A 94 -4.85 2.77 -11.96
C GLY A 94 -6.00 2.35 -11.01
N CYS A 95 -5.86 2.64 -9.72
CA CYS A 95 -6.75 2.11 -8.68
C CYS A 95 -7.41 3.24 -7.87
N THR A 96 -8.19 4.11 -8.51
CA THR A 96 -8.91 5.20 -7.83
C THR A 96 -10.41 5.08 -8.00
N HIS A 97 -10.88 4.76 -9.20
CA HIS A 97 -12.30 4.60 -9.46
C HIS A 97 -12.80 3.27 -8.90
N LEU A 98 -13.90 3.33 -8.15
CA LEU A 98 -14.52 2.14 -7.56
C LEU A 98 -15.72 1.74 -8.38
N ASP A 99 -15.74 0.50 -8.85
CA ASP A 99 -16.91 -0.09 -9.49
C ASP A 99 -18.06 -0.21 -8.51
N GLU A 100 -19.29 -0.23 -9.05
CA GLU A 100 -20.49 -0.47 -8.27
C GLU A 100 -20.39 -1.80 -7.49
N GLY A 101 -20.79 -1.78 -6.23
CA GLY A 101 -20.74 -2.95 -5.34
C GLY A 101 -19.37 -3.23 -4.68
N VAL A 102 -18.29 -2.54 -5.02
CA VAL A 102 -16.98 -2.73 -4.34
C VAL A 102 -17.09 -2.41 -2.85
N PHE A 103 -17.79 -1.33 -2.49
CA PHE A 103 -17.97 -0.94 -1.09
C PHE A 103 -18.81 -1.97 -0.32
N ALA A 104 -19.90 -2.47 -0.90
CA ALA A 104 -20.72 -3.51 -0.27
C ALA A 104 -19.92 -4.80 -0.03
N ARG A 105 -19.09 -5.22 -1.01
CA ARG A 105 -18.17 -6.37 -0.82
C ARG A 105 -17.15 -6.13 0.28
N LEU A 106 -16.61 -4.91 0.40
CA LEU A 106 -15.69 -4.56 1.48
C LEU A 106 -16.38 -4.69 2.83
N VAL A 107 -17.58 -4.15 2.98
CA VAL A 107 -18.40 -4.25 4.21
C VAL A 107 -18.63 -5.71 4.57
N SER A 108 -19.05 -6.55 3.62
CA SER A 108 -19.27 -7.99 3.85
C SER A 108 -18.00 -8.71 4.33
N LEU A 109 -16.81 -8.34 3.81
CA LEU A 109 -15.53 -8.90 4.28
C LEU A 109 -15.20 -8.49 5.73
N ILE A 110 -15.55 -7.26 6.11
CA ILE A 110 -15.38 -6.76 7.49
C ILE A 110 -16.34 -7.48 8.44
N GLU A 111 -17.60 -7.61 8.09
CA GLU A 111 -18.63 -8.30 8.87
C GLU A 111 -18.29 -9.77 9.07
N ALA A 112 -17.80 -10.43 8.01
CA ALA A 112 -17.30 -11.81 8.06
C ALA A 112 -15.95 -11.94 8.82
N ARG A 113 -15.39 -10.85 9.33
CA ARG A 113 -14.07 -10.80 10.00
C ARG A 113 -12.91 -11.32 9.14
N ALA A 114 -13.09 -11.37 7.81
CA ALA A 114 -12.05 -11.75 6.87
C ALA A 114 -10.95 -10.67 6.73
N ILE A 115 -11.33 -9.41 6.96
CA ILE A 115 -10.42 -8.26 7.09
C ILE A 115 -10.81 -7.44 8.32
N ARG A 116 -9.83 -6.77 8.91
CA ARG A 116 -10.02 -5.92 10.08
C ARG A 116 -9.44 -4.53 9.83
N PRO A 117 -10.27 -3.50 9.68
CA PRO A 117 -9.80 -2.12 9.61
C PRO A 117 -9.03 -1.72 10.87
N VAL A 118 -7.90 -1.06 10.68
CA VAL A 118 -7.09 -0.57 11.80
C VAL A 118 -7.48 0.89 12.05
N VAL A 119 -7.99 1.16 13.25
CA VAL A 119 -8.28 2.52 13.73
C VAL A 119 -7.16 2.93 14.68
N ALA A 120 -6.43 3.97 14.31
CA ALA A 120 -5.32 4.50 15.11
C ALA A 120 -5.83 5.39 16.24
N LYS A 121 -6.78 6.28 15.95
CA LYS A 121 -7.35 7.23 16.91
C LYS A 121 -8.76 7.65 16.49
N VAL A 122 -9.59 7.93 17.48
CA VAL A 122 -10.93 8.49 17.28
C VAL A 122 -10.98 9.85 17.94
N PHE A 123 -11.52 10.84 17.24
CA PHE A 123 -11.81 12.18 17.75
C PHE A 123 -13.29 12.48 17.60
N ASP A 124 -13.84 13.37 18.41
CA ASP A 124 -15.15 13.93 18.17
C ASP A 124 -15.08 14.95 17.02
N LEU A 125 -16.18 15.16 16.30
CA LEU A 125 -16.18 16.03 15.10
C LEU A 125 -15.73 17.47 15.45
N GLN A 126 -16.07 17.98 16.64
CA GLN A 126 -15.64 19.29 17.11
C GLN A 126 -14.12 19.43 17.24
N ASP A 127 -13.39 18.31 17.39
CA ASP A 127 -11.94 18.25 17.55
C ASP A 127 -11.23 18.01 16.22
N ILE A 128 -11.89 18.27 15.09
CA ILE A 128 -11.36 18.03 13.73
C ILE A 128 -9.98 18.68 13.52
N HIS A 129 -9.75 19.86 14.08
CA HIS A 129 -8.47 20.55 13.97
C HIS A 129 -7.33 19.71 14.59
N GLN A 130 -7.55 19.17 15.79
CA GLN A 130 -6.58 18.31 16.46
C GLN A 130 -6.38 16.99 15.70
N ALA A 131 -7.45 16.43 15.12
CA ALA A 131 -7.37 15.25 14.27
C ALA A 131 -6.50 15.49 13.03
N GLN A 132 -6.63 16.67 12.40
CA GLN A 132 -5.82 17.06 11.24
C GLN A 132 -4.34 17.22 11.62
N ILE A 133 -4.02 17.85 12.75
CA ILE A 133 -2.64 17.97 13.26
C ILE A 133 -2.05 16.55 13.42
N THR A 134 -2.74 15.66 14.14
CA THR A 134 -2.30 14.28 14.35
C THR A 134 -2.12 13.52 13.03
N PHE A 135 -2.99 13.76 12.04
CA PHE A 135 -2.86 13.16 10.71
C PHE A 135 -1.60 13.65 9.97
N LEU A 136 -1.26 14.92 10.08
CA LEU A 136 -0.09 15.52 9.42
C LEU A 136 1.23 15.03 10.01
N GLU A 137 1.28 14.65 11.27
CA GLU A 137 2.47 14.07 11.92
C GLU A 137 2.92 12.75 11.27
N LYS A 138 2.01 12.02 10.57
CA LYS A 138 2.28 10.75 9.88
C LYS A 138 2.85 9.62 10.76
N LEU A 139 2.75 9.73 12.08
CA LEU A 139 3.28 8.76 13.05
C LEU A 139 2.34 7.58 13.28
N HIS A 140 1.05 7.77 13.06
CA HIS A 140 0.03 6.75 13.29
C HIS A 140 0.06 5.61 12.27
N THR A 141 -0.41 4.43 12.68
CA THR A 141 -0.70 3.30 11.80
C THR A 141 -2.20 3.01 11.85
N GLY A 142 -2.86 3.05 10.71
CA GLY A 142 -4.32 2.93 10.62
C GLY A 142 -5.02 4.24 10.28
N LYS A 143 -6.32 4.29 10.46
CA LYS A 143 -7.18 5.44 10.15
C LYS A 143 -7.40 6.32 11.36
N ILE A 144 -7.42 7.64 11.16
CA ILE A 144 -7.98 8.59 12.12
C ILE A 144 -9.46 8.76 11.78
N VAL A 145 -10.31 8.57 12.75
CA VAL A 145 -11.77 8.55 12.59
C VAL A 145 -12.38 9.71 13.37
N LEU A 146 -13.37 10.36 12.78
CA LEU A 146 -14.18 11.37 13.46
C LEU A 146 -15.54 10.73 13.82
N ARG A 147 -15.95 10.90 15.08
CA ARG A 147 -17.29 10.53 15.53
C ARG A 147 -18.23 11.69 15.22
N VAL A 148 -19.23 11.42 14.41
CA VAL A 148 -20.33 12.34 14.13
C VAL A 148 -21.42 12.08 15.17
N PRO A 149 -22.04 13.14 15.75
CA PRO A 149 -23.14 13.01 16.70
C PRO A 149 -24.34 12.28 16.16
#